data_9b88b7652854ab79541f1888fe351332
#
_entry.id   9b88b7652854ab79541f1888fe351332
#
_cell.length_a   1.000
_cell.length_b   1.000
_cell.length_c   1.000
_cell.angle_alpha   90.00
_cell.angle_beta   90.00
_cell.angle_gamma   90.00
#
_symmetry.space_group_name_H-M   'P 1'
#
loop_
_entity.id
_entity.type
_entity.pdbx_description
1 polymer ?
#
loop_
_entity_poly.entity_id
_entity_poly.type
_entity_poly.pdbx_seq_one_letter_code
_entity_poly.pdbx_strand_id
1 'polypeptide(L)'
;MQDFVIVVDAQYDFMATDGALSVAGADALVGPMRAWLSGLESERTAGVLFTFDTHVPDIYAASEEAREFPAHCVKGTPGWANMLDPALLDRAIPAWRIEKHVFDMWAEDGLLIEDARGDAMPPVPRDAFFDRLKDAGVRRVTVIGVAADYCVRWAVAGLVARGFQVVVPAALTRGIARQIDTVLAEDFPGAAVDTVA
;
A
#
# COMPACT_ATOMS: atom_id res chain seq x y z
N MET A 1 -19.06 11.50 4.64
CA MET A 1 -17.83 11.58 3.84
C MET A 1 -17.17 10.22 3.95
N GLN A 2 -16.85 9.59 2.86
CA GLN A 2 -16.20 8.26 2.86
C GLN A 2 -14.69 8.43 2.80
N ASP A 3 -13.97 7.60 3.55
CA ASP A 3 -12.52 7.50 3.51
C ASP A 3 -12.08 6.48 2.47
N PHE A 4 -10.87 6.61 1.97
CA PHE A 4 -10.24 5.62 1.10
C PHE A 4 -9.12 4.91 1.86
N VAL A 5 -8.84 3.67 1.50
CA VAL A 5 -7.79 2.88 2.16
C VAL A 5 -6.75 2.44 1.14
N ILE A 6 -5.48 2.50 1.50
CA ILE A 6 -4.38 1.88 0.74
C ILE A 6 -3.70 0.85 1.64
N VAL A 7 -3.63 -0.38 1.16
CA VAL A 7 -2.87 -1.48 1.75
C VAL A 7 -1.57 -1.59 0.96
N VAL A 8 -0.47 -1.18 1.57
CA VAL A 8 0.83 -1.09 0.91
C VAL A 8 1.59 -2.40 1.10
N ASP A 9 1.84 -3.08 -0.01
CA ASP A 9 2.77 -4.20 -0.19
C ASP A 9 2.71 -5.27 0.93
N ALA A 10 1.49 -5.65 1.34
CA ALA A 10 1.29 -6.69 2.35
C ALA A 10 1.56 -8.09 1.78
N GLN A 11 2.69 -8.25 1.07
CA GLN A 11 3.10 -9.45 0.37
C GLN A 11 3.93 -10.37 1.27
N TYR A 12 3.97 -11.66 0.91
CA TYR A 12 4.63 -12.69 1.70
C TYR A 12 6.10 -12.37 1.97
N ASP A 13 6.86 -11.92 0.95
CA ASP A 13 8.28 -11.64 1.09
C ASP A 13 8.59 -10.52 2.10
N PHE A 14 7.65 -9.61 2.35
CA PHE A 14 7.79 -8.56 3.36
C PHE A 14 7.20 -8.95 4.71
N MET A 15 6.06 -9.67 4.70
CA MET A 15 5.25 -9.91 5.89
C MET A 15 5.60 -11.20 6.63
N ALA A 16 6.08 -12.24 5.92
CA ALA A 16 6.42 -13.51 6.55
C ALA A 16 7.84 -13.49 7.13
N THR A 17 8.04 -14.22 8.22
CA THR A 17 9.35 -14.31 8.90
C THR A 17 10.44 -14.97 8.04
N ASP A 18 10.04 -15.79 7.08
CA ASP A 18 10.88 -16.46 6.08
C ASP A 18 10.80 -15.84 4.68
N GLY A 19 10.18 -14.66 4.56
CA GLY A 19 10.14 -13.88 3.34
C GLY A 19 11.51 -13.37 2.91
N ALA A 20 11.72 -13.21 1.60
CA ALA A 20 13.03 -12.85 1.02
C ALA A 20 13.54 -11.47 1.49
N LEU A 21 12.63 -10.55 1.84
CA LEU A 21 12.94 -9.24 2.41
C LEU A 21 12.01 -8.97 3.63
N SER A 22 12.04 -9.88 4.59
CA SER A 22 11.17 -9.84 5.76
C SER A 22 11.39 -8.57 6.59
N VAL A 23 10.30 -7.85 6.85
CA VAL A 23 10.28 -6.68 7.75
C VAL A 23 10.04 -7.16 9.18
N ALA A 24 10.96 -6.84 10.08
CA ALA A 24 10.91 -7.34 11.46
C ALA A 24 9.59 -7.00 12.16
N GLY A 25 8.85 -8.02 12.63
CA GLY A 25 7.56 -7.90 13.30
C GLY A 25 6.36 -7.62 12.38
N ALA A 26 6.53 -7.67 11.06
CA ALA A 26 5.43 -7.50 10.13
C ALA A 26 4.48 -8.72 10.12
N ASP A 27 4.98 -9.90 10.42
CA ASP A 27 4.19 -11.12 10.58
C ASP A 27 3.09 -10.97 11.64
N ALA A 28 3.39 -10.26 12.73
CA ALA A 28 2.43 -9.96 13.79
C ALA A 28 1.32 -8.99 13.37
N LEU A 29 1.50 -8.25 12.26
CA LEU A 29 0.48 -7.32 11.74
C LEU A 29 -0.64 -8.03 10.96
N VAL A 30 -0.39 -9.21 10.40
CA VAL A 30 -1.33 -9.89 9.50
C VAL A 30 -2.70 -10.10 10.15
N GLY A 31 -2.71 -10.60 11.39
CA GLY A 31 -3.95 -10.80 12.15
C GLY A 31 -4.72 -9.48 12.40
N PRO A 32 -4.10 -8.47 13.03
CA PRO A 32 -4.69 -7.15 13.21
C PRO A 32 -5.19 -6.49 11.92
N MET A 33 -4.41 -6.53 10.83
CA MET A 33 -4.81 -5.97 9.54
C MET A 33 -6.03 -6.69 8.95
N ARG A 34 -6.07 -8.03 9.03
CA ARG A 34 -7.24 -8.82 8.58
C ARG A 34 -8.49 -8.42 9.36
N ALA A 35 -8.40 -8.34 10.69
CA ALA A 35 -9.50 -7.94 11.54
C ALA A 35 -9.97 -6.51 11.22
N TRP A 36 -9.04 -5.59 11.03
CA TRP A 36 -9.34 -4.20 10.70
C TRP A 36 -10.03 -4.06 9.33
N LEU A 37 -9.50 -4.74 8.29
CA LEU A 37 -10.11 -4.73 6.94
C LEU A 37 -11.51 -5.35 6.95
N SER A 38 -11.73 -6.45 7.66
CA SER A 38 -13.05 -7.09 7.80
C SER A 38 -14.05 -6.24 8.60
N GLY A 39 -13.57 -5.28 9.37
CA GLY A 39 -14.40 -4.34 10.13
C GLY A 39 -14.73 -3.04 9.39
N LEU A 40 -14.28 -2.87 8.14
CA LEU A 40 -14.61 -1.68 7.34
C LEU A 40 -16.10 -1.67 6.97
N GLU A 41 -16.72 -0.50 7.12
CA GLU A 41 -18.13 -0.27 6.81
C GLU A 41 -18.28 0.36 5.41
N SER A 42 -19.14 -0.21 4.56
CA SER A 42 -19.32 0.26 3.18
C SER A 42 -19.84 1.70 3.09
N GLU A 43 -20.64 2.14 4.07
CA GLU A 43 -21.17 3.51 4.14
C GLU A 43 -20.07 4.55 4.42
N ARG A 44 -18.95 4.12 4.98
CA ARG A 44 -17.83 4.99 5.39
C ARG A 44 -16.57 4.79 4.57
N THR A 45 -16.52 3.75 3.72
CA THR A 45 -15.34 3.37 2.94
C THR A 45 -15.62 3.50 1.45
N ALA A 46 -14.95 4.44 0.78
CA ALA A 46 -15.05 4.64 -0.66
C ALA A 46 -14.43 3.49 -1.46
N GLY A 47 -13.50 2.76 -0.85
CA GLY A 47 -12.85 1.59 -1.41
C GLY A 47 -11.46 1.35 -0.86
N VAL A 48 -10.84 0.25 -1.31
CA VAL A 48 -9.51 -0.20 -0.87
C VAL A 48 -8.63 -0.47 -2.08
N LEU A 49 -7.44 0.12 -2.11
CA LEU A 49 -6.39 -0.15 -3.09
C LEU A 49 -5.30 -1.00 -2.44
N PHE A 50 -4.98 -2.14 -3.04
CA PHE A 50 -3.86 -2.99 -2.67
C PHE A 50 -2.69 -2.68 -3.62
N THR A 51 -1.54 -2.25 -3.07
CA THR A 51 -0.33 -2.13 -3.88
C THR A 51 0.47 -3.43 -3.85
N PHE A 52 1.14 -3.71 -4.94
CA PHE A 52 2.03 -4.85 -5.08
C PHE A 52 3.37 -4.35 -5.59
N ASP A 53 4.40 -4.59 -4.81
CA ASP A 53 5.74 -4.53 -5.33
C ASP A 53 5.95 -5.73 -6.27
N THR A 54 6.47 -5.51 -7.47
CA THR A 54 6.42 -6.53 -8.52
C THR A 54 7.71 -6.54 -9.31
N HIS A 55 8.50 -7.60 -9.18
CA HIS A 55 9.77 -7.70 -9.87
C HIS A 55 9.81 -8.82 -10.90
N VAL A 56 10.50 -8.54 -12.00
CA VAL A 56 10.92 -9.52 -13.00
C VAL A 56 12.41 -9.75 -12.82
N PRO A 57 12.91 -10.99 -12.68
CA PRO A 57 14.28 -11.27 -12.23
C PRO A 57 15.37 -10.55 -13.01
N ASP A 58 15.31 -10.59 -14.34
CA ASP A 58 16.35 -9.99 -15.19
C ASP A 58 16.34 -8.45 -15.13
N ILE A 59 15.15 -7.84 -14.95
CA ILE A 59 15.00 -6.40 -14.83
C ILE A 59 15.46 -5.97 -13.43
N TYR A 60 15.06 -6.70 -12.39
CA TYR A 60 15.45 -6.43 -11.01
C TYR A 60 16.96 -6.45 -10.83
N ALA A 61 17.63 -7.49 -11.35
CA ALA A 61 19.08 -7.65 -11.23
C ALA A 61 19.89 -6.46 -11.80
N ALA A 62 19.32 -5.68 -12.70
CA ALA A 62 19.93 -4.48 -13.28
C ALA A 62 19.50 -3.18 -12.57
N SER A 63 18.60 -3.23 -11.58
CA SER A 63 18.08 -2.06 -10.88
C SER A 63 19.04 -1.52 -9.81
N GLU A 64 18.84 -0.26 -9.42
CA GLU A 64 19.52 0.32 -8.25
C GLU A 64 19.15 -0.40 -6.96
N GLU A 65 17.91 -0.83 -6.86
CA GLU A 65 17.37 -1.52 -5.70
C GLU A 65 18.06 -2.85 -5.41
N ALA A 66 18.45 -3.59 -6.45
CA ALA A 66 19.21 -4.84 -6.32
C ALA A 66 20.61 -4.67 -5.70
N ARG A 67 21.09 -3.43 -5.54
CA ARG A 67 22.35 -3.14 -4.82
C ARG A 67 22.17 -3.12 -3.31
N GLU A 68 20.95 -2.87 -2.85
CA GLU A 68 20.64 -2.72 -1.41
C GLU A 68 19.87 -3.93 -0.87
N PHE A 69 19.02 -4.53 -1.72
CA PHE A 69 18.10 -5.58 -1.30
C PHE A 69 18.21 -6.85 -2.14
N PRO A 70 17.98 -8.03 -1.55
CA PRO A 70 17.90 -9.29 -2.29
C PRO A 70 16.68 -9.27 -3.22
N ALA A 71 16.66 -10.15 -4.21
CA ALA A 71 15.49 -10.35 -5.06
C ALA A 71 14.29 -10.78 -4.20
N HIS A 72 13.20 -10.07 -4.33
CA HIS A 72 11.95 -10.27 -3.59
C HIS A 72 10.75 -9.96 -4.46
N CYS A 73 9.56 -10.30 -4.02
CA CYS A 73 8.30 -10.03 -4.70
C CYS A 73 8.34 -10.33 -6.22
N VAL A 74 9.00 -11.44 -6.56
CA VAL A 74 9.10 -11.89 -7.96
C VAL A 74 7.75 -12.35 -8.45
N LYS A 75 7.25 -11.74 -9.53
CA LYS A 75 5.90 -11.98 -10.06
C LYS A 75 5.64 -13.47 -10.29
N GLY A 76 4.50 -13.93 -9.77
CA GLY A 76 4.06 -15.33 -9.90
C GLY A 76 4.68 -16.32 -8.92
N THR A 77 5.57 -15.87 -8.02
CA THR A 77 6.09 -16.69 -6.92
C THR A 77 5.23 -16.57 -5.67
N PRO A 78 5.34 -17.51 -4.70
CA PRO A 78 4.68 -17.36 -3.40
C PRO A 78 5.06 -16.06 -2.68
N GLY A 79 6.29 -15.57 -2.82
CA GLY A 79 6.78 -14.34 -2.22
C GLY A 79 6.05 -13.08 -2.67
N TRP A 80 5.56 -13.07 -3.91
CA TRP A 80 4.76 -11.98 -4.47
C TRP A 80 3.30 -11.98 -3.98
N ALA A 81 2.80 -13.11 -3.48
CA ALA A 81 1.40 -13.22 -3.07
C ALA A 81 1.07 -12.26 -1.90
N ASN A 82 -0.06 -11.56 -2.01
CA ASN A 82 -0.56 -10.73 -0.92
C ASN A 82 -1.14 -11.61 0.21
N MET A 83 -0.79 -11.30 1.46
CA MET A 83 -1.31 -12.00 2.63
C MET A 83 -2.68 -11.49 3.09
N LEU A 84 -3.16 -10.40 2.48
CA LEU A 84 -4.46 -9.78 2.74
C LEU A 84 -5.34 -9.90 1.49
N ASP A 85 -6.28 -10.84 1.53
CA ASP A 85 -7.20 -11.10 0.42
C ASP A 85 -8.29 -10.01 0.33
N PRO A 86 -8.60 -9.44 -0.85
CA PRO A 86 -9.74 -8.56 -1.05
C PRO A 86 -11.11 -9.16 -0.63
N ALA A 87 -11.21 -10.50 -0.52
CA ALA A 87 -12.38 -11.18 0.02
C ALA A 87 -12.63 -10.93 1.52
N LEU A 88 -11.68 -10.35 2.26
CA LEU A 88 -11.87 -9.89 3.63
C LEU A 88 -12.86 -8.72 3.72
N LEU A 89 -13.01 -7.94 2.66
CA LEU A 89 -13.88 -6.77 2.60
C LEU A 89 -15.31 -7.16 2.32
N ASP A 90 -16.27 -6.42 2.89
CA ASP A 90 -17.64 -6.45 2.41
C ASP A 90 -17.67 -6.27 0.89
N ARG A 91 -18.54 -7.03 0.19
CA ARG A 91 -18.62 -6.94 -1.28
C ARG A 91 -19.09 -5.59 -1.80
N ALA A 92 -19.77 -4.82 -0.98
CA ALA A 92 -20.16 -3.45 -1.31
C ALA A 92 -18.99 -2.45 -1.30
N ILE A 93 -17.84 -2.79 -0.68
CA ILE A 93 -16.64 -1.97 -0.71
C ILE A 93 -15.84 -2.31 -1.97
N PRO A 94 -15.66 -1.37 -2.92
CA PRO A 94 -14.83 -1.59 -4.09
C PRO A 94 -13.38 -1.92 -3.70
N ALA A 95 -12.75 -2.85 -4.43
CA ALA A 95 -11.37 -3.25 -4.19
C ALA A 95 -10.57 -3.19 -5.49
N TRP A 96 -9.42 -2.53 -5.43
CA TRP A 96 -8.51 -2.39 -6.58
C TRP A 96 -7.11 -2.84 -6.24
N ARG A 97 -6.31 -3.06 -7.27
CA ARG A 97 -4.88 -3.35 -7.16
C ARG A 97 -4.07 -2.49 -8.13
N ILE A 98 -2.82 -2.25 -7.77
CA ILE A 98 -1.80 -1.65 -8.61
C ILE A 98 -0.50 -2.43 -8.44
N GLU A 99 0.15 -2.79 -9.53
CA GLU A 99 1.49 -3.36 -9.54
C GLU A 99 2.49 -2.25 -9.86
N LYS A 100 3.51 -2.09 -9.03
CA LYS A 100 4.60 -1.13 -9.21
C LYS A 100 5.94 -1.87 -9.22
N HIS A 101 6.95 -1.28 -9.83
CA HIS A 101 8.26 -1.91 -10.01
C HIS A 101 9.39 -1.16 -9.28
N VAL A 102 9.02 -0.12 -8.53
CA VAL A 102 9.90 0.72 -7.71
C VAL A 102 9.19 1.08 -6.40
N PHE A 103 9.95 1.53 -5.38
CA PHE A 103 9.37 1.90 -4.08
C PHE A 103 8.31 2.98 -4.19
N ASP A 104 8.56 4.01 -5.02
CA ASP A 104 7.66 5.14 -5.21
C ASP A 104 6.69 4.89 -6.36
N MET A 105 5.49 4.45 -6.04
CA MET A 105 4.44 4.24 -7.04
C MET A 105 4.06 5.51 -7.82
N TRP A 106 4.50 6.69 -7.39
CA TRP A 106 4.21 7.95 -8.06
C TRP A 106 5.27 8.33 -9.09
N ALA A 107 6.50 7.82 -8.94
CA ALA A 107 7.60 8.09 -9.85
C ALA A 107 7.53 7.27 -11.15
N GLU A 108 6.77 6.18 -11.15
CA GLU A 108 6.63 5.29 -12.30
C GLU A 108 5.47 5.73 -13.20
N ASP A 109 5.74 5.92 -14.48
CA ASP A 109 4.73 6.27 -15.47
C ASP A 109 3.93 5.05 -15.96
N GLY A 110 2.70 5.30 -16.41
CA GLY A 110 1.88 4.29 -17.09
C GLY A 110 1.26 3.23 -16.17
N LEU A 111 1.38 3.35 -14.85
CA LEU A 111 0.75 2.42 -13.92
C LEU A 111 -0.77 2.41 -14.07
N LEU A 112 -1.33 1.22 -14.10
CA LEU A 112 -2.76 0.99 -14.19
C LEU A 112 -3.31 0.43 -12.88
N ILE A 113 -4.48 0.93 -12.50
CA ILE A 113 -5.26 0.41 -11.37
C ILE A 113 -6.34 -0.50 -11.93
N GLU A 114 -6.35 -1.74 -11.46
CA GLU A 114 -7.23 -2.80 -11.89
C GLU A 114 -8.17 -3.23 -10.77
N ASP A 115 -9.28 -3.85 -11.13
CA ASP A 115 -10.15 -4.51 -10.16
C ASP A 115 -9.41 -5.66 -9.47
N ALA A 116 -9.44 -5.70 -8.12
CA ALA A 116 -8.72 -6.71 -7.35
C ALA A 116 -9.48 -8.04 -7.24
N ARG A 117 -10.78 -8.06 -7.59
CA ARG A 117 -11.64 -9.26 -7.51
C ARG A 117 -11.86 -9.93 -8.86
N GLY A 118 -11.38 -9.34 -9.95
CA GLY A 118 -11.56 -9.83 -11.31
C GLY A 118 -12.95 -9.57 -11.90
N ASP A 119 -13.71 -8.66 -11.29
CA ASP A 119 -14.97 -8.16 -11.85
C ASP A 119 -14.61 -7.23 -13.02
N ALA A 120 -14.94 -7.58 -14.24
CA ALA A 120 -14.44 -7.04 -15.50
C ALA A 120 -14.56 -5.50 -15.69
N MET A 121 -13.95 -4.72 -14.80
CA MET A 121 -13.80 -3.27 -14.98
C MET A 121 -12.51 -2.97 -15.76
N PRO A 122 -12.57 -2.06 -16.74
CA PRO A 122 -11.38 -1.69 -17.49
C PRO A 122 -10.34 -1.03 -16.57
N PRO A 123 -9.03 -1.33 -16.75
CA PRO A 123 -7.98 -0.67 -16.00
C PRO A 123 -8.02 0.84 -16.15
N VAL A 124 -7.67 1.55 -15.08
CA VAL A 124 -7.67 3.02 -15.04
C VAL A 124 -6.24 3.51 -14.77
N PRO A 125 -5.72 4.50 -15.52
CA PRO A 125 -4.45 5.13 -15.19
C PRO A 125 -4.44 5.66 -13.76
N ARG A 126 -3.34 5.42 -13.02
CA ARG A 126 -3.17 5.78 -11.61
C ARG A 126 -3.60 7.22 -11.32
N ASP A 127 -3.09 8.20 -12.06
CA ASP A 127 -3.40 9.61 -11.76
C ASP A 127 -4.87 9.94 -11.99
N ALA A 128 -5.45 9.44 -13.07
CA ALA A 128 -6.88 9.60 -13.34
C ALA A 128 -7.75 8.92 -12.26
N PHE A 129 -7.30 7.82 -11.67
CA PHE A 129 -8.00 7.17 -10.57
C PHE A 129 -8.04 8.06 -9.32
N PHE A 130 -6.91 8.61 -8.91
CA PHE A 130 -6.85 9.50 -7.74
C PHE A 130 -7.59 10.83 -7.97
N ASP A 131 -7.59 11.36 -9.18
CA ASP A 131 -8.42 12.51 -9.52
C ASP A 131 -9.92 12.20 -9.38
N ARG A 132 -10.37 11.04 -9.86
CA ARG A 132 -11.77 10.59 -9.67
C ARG A 132 -12.14 10.43 -8.18
N LEU A 133 -11.24 9.95 -7.33
CA LEU A 133 -11.48 9.90 -5.88
C LEU A 133 -11.74 11.29 -5.31
N LYS A 134 -10.94 12.28 -5.71
CA LYS A 134 -11.12 13.69 -5.28
C LYS A 134 -12.44 14.26 -5.77
N ASP A 135 -12.78 14.02 -7.02
CA ASP A 135 -14.04 14.46 -7.64
C ASP A 135 -15.26 13.82 -6.97
N ALA A 136 -15.14 12.57 -6.53
CA ALA A 136 -16.13 11.86 -5.72
C ALA A 136 -16.23 12.36 -4.26
N GLY A 137 -15.40 13.33 -3.87
CA GLY A 137 -15.43 13.95 -2.54
C GLY A 137 -14.58 13.23 -1.48
N VAL A 138 -13.76 12.25 -1.85
CA VAL A 138 -12.78 11.66 -0.92
C VAL A 138 -11.75 12.71 -0.56
N ARG A 139 -11.51 12.89 0.75
CA ARG A 139 -10.53 13.86 1.26
C ARG A 139 -9.50 13.20 2.16
N ARG A 140 -9.83 12.06 2.77
CA ARG A 140 -8.97 11.35 3.70
C ARG A 140 -8.64 9.96 3.19
N VAL A 141 -7.36 9.60 3.31
CA VAL A 141 -6.83 8.28 2.95
C VAL A 141 -6.15 7.66 4.15
N THR A 142 -6.56 6.45 4.53
CA THR A 142 -5.85 5.64 5.52
C THR A 142 -4.85 4.75 4.81
N VAL A 143 -3.60 4.77 5.26
CA VAL A 143 -2.51 3.96 4.70
C VAL A 143 -2.05 2.95 5.75
N ILE A 144 -2.07 1.66 5.40
CA ILE A 144 -1.55 0.57 6.22
C ILE A 144 -0.56 -0.26 5.39
N GLY A 145 0.28 -1.05 6.02
CA GLY A 145 1.21 -1.93 5.27
C GLY A 145 2.68 -1.71 5.62
N VAL A 146 3.56 -2.08 4.69
CA VAL A 146 5.02 -2.09 4.88
C VAL A 146 5.78 -1.62 3.61
N ALA A 147 7.02 -1.16 3.73
CA ALA A 147 7.65 -0.77 4.98
C ALA A 147 7.41 0.74 5.25
N ALA A 148 7.26 1.10 6.53
CA ALA A 148 6.92 2.46 6.95
C ALA A 148 7.87 3.52 6.40
N ASP A 149 9.17 3.22 6.33
CA ASP A 149 10.25 4.10 5.88
C ASP A 149 10.59 3.99 4.38
N TYR A 150 9.88 3.12 3.64
CA TYR A 150 10.00 2.93 2.20
C TYR A 150 8.64 3.11 1.49
N CYS A 151 8.00 2.05 1.05
CA CYS A 151 6.79 2.12 0.21
C CYS A 151 5.65 2.90 0.87
N VAL A 152 5.42 2.74 2.19
CA VAL A 152 4.41 3.51 2.94
C VAL A 152 4.75 5.01 2.93
N ARG A 153 6.00 5.36 3.23
CA ARG A 153 6.49 6.75 3.19
C ARG A 153 6.24 7.39 1.81
N TRP A 154 6.56 6.68 0.72
CA TRP A 154 6.33 7.18 -0.63
C TRP A 154 4.83 7.29 -0.96
N ALA A 155 4.02 6.32 -0.56
CA ALA A 155 2.56 6.41 -0.71
C ALA A 155 2.02 7.65 -0.01
N VAL A 156 2.43 7.90 1.25
CA VAL A 156 2.06 9.10 2.02
C VAL A 156 2.50 10.38 1.31
N ALA A 157 3.77 10.47 0.86
CA ALA A 157 4.30 11.66 0.21
C ALA A 157 3.46 12.07 -1.02
N GLY A 158 3.15 11.14 -1.90
CA GLY A 158 2.37 11.44 -3.09
C GLY A 158 0.90 11.75 -2.82
N LEU A 159 0.31 11.16 -1.77
CA LEU A 159 -1.05 11.50 -1.33
C LEU A 159 -1.12 12.94 -0.78
N VAL A 160 -0.16 13.31 0.09
CA VAL A 160 -0.05 14.67 0.63
C VAL A 160 0.16 15.69 -0.50
N ALA A 161 1.06 15.39 -1.46
CA ALA A 161 1.30 16.24 -2.61
C ALA A 161 0.04 16.45 -3.51
N ARG A 162 -0.88 15.47 -3.49
CA ARG A 162 -2.17 15.55 -4.20
C ARG A 162 -3.29 16.19 -3.36
N GLY A 163 -3.00 16.63 -2.15
CA GLY A 163 -3.92 17.35 -1.28
C GLY A 163 -4.89 16.46 -0.49
N PHE A 164 -4.56 15.17 -0.31
CA PHE A 164 -5.29 14.32 0.62
C PHE A 164 -4.81 14.55 2.06
N GLN A 165 -5.70 14.42 3.01
CA GLN A 165 -5.37 14.19 4.40
C GLN A 165 -5.03 12.70 4.56
N VAL A 166 -3.91 12.39 5.19
CA VAL A 166 -3.45 11.00 5.34
C VAL A 166 -3.48 10.59 6.81
N VAL A 167 -3.91 9.38 7.07
CA VAL A 167 -3.85 8.75 8.41
C VAL A 167 -3.10 7.44 8.29
N VAL A 168 -2.11 7.23 9.16
CA VAL A 168 -1.34 5.98 9.20
C VAL A 168 -1.45 5.38 10.60
N PRO A 169 -2.27 4.34 10.81
CA PRO A 169 -2.34 3.65 12.10
C PRO A 169 -1.00 2.98 12.42
N ALA A 170 -0.33 3.42 13.50
CA ALA A 170 0.97 2.88 13.90
C ALA A 170 0.93 1.38 14.22
N ALA A 171 -0.22 0.89 14.71
CA ALA A 171 -0.44 -0.53 14.97
C ALA A 171 -0.55 -1.40 13.71
N LEU A 172 -0.73 -0.80 12.50
CA LEU A 172 -0.94 -1.50 11.23
C LEU A 172 0.19 -1.23 10.21
N THR A 173 1.36 -0.82 10.68
CA THR A 173 2.56 -0.65 9.85
C THR A 173 3.83 -1.02 10.61
N ARG A 174 4.88 -1.37 9.87
CA ARG A 174 6.25 -1.57 10.38
C ARG A 174 7.25 -1.05 9.38
N GLY A 175 8.35 -0.50 9.90
CA GLY A 175 9.49 -0.05 9.12
C GLY A 175 10.68 -0.98 9.24
N ILE A 176 11.59 -0.88 8.30
CA ILE A 176 12.88 -1.62 8.31
C ILE A 176 13.82 -0.95 9.33
N ALA A 177 14.10 0.32 9.17
CA ALA A 177 15.00 1.08 10.03
C ALA A 177 14.27 2.11 10.92
N ARG A 178 13.22 2.77 10.39
CA ARG A 178 12.45 3.79 11.09
C ARG A 178 10.97 3.40 11.18
N GLN A 179 10.39 3.52 12.36
CA GLN A 179 8.95 3.33 12.54
C GLN A 179 8.18 4.58 12.10
N ILE A 180 6.87 4.42 11.89
CA ILE A 180 6.05 5.48 11.28
C ILE A 180 6.07 6.82 12.02
N ASP A 181 6.08 6.81 13.35
CA ASP A 181 6.14 8.05 14.14
C ASP A 181 7.39 8.86 13.82
N THR A 182 8.56 8.19 13.70
CA THR A 182 9.83 8.82 13.32
C THR A 182 9.76 9.33 11.88
N VAL A 183 9.23 8.51 10.94
CA VAL A 183 9.08 8.89 9.53
C VAL A 183 8.20 10.13 9.40
N LEU A 184 7.05 10.19 10.09
CA LEU A 184 6.16 11.34 10.00
C LEU A 184 6.78 12.59 10.60
N ALA A 185 7.47 12.48 11.74
CA ALA A 185 8.09 13.61 12.41
C ALA A 185 9.25 14.22 11.59
N GLU A 186 10.05 13.37 10.94
CA GLU A 186 11.25 13.79 10.21
C GLU A 186 10.96 14.21 8.77
N ASP A 187 10.14 13.43 8.05
CA ASP A 187 9.95 13.58 6.62
C ASP A 187 8.71 14.44 6.26
N PHE A 188 7.75 14.60 7.19
CA PHE A 188 6.48 15.30 6.94
C PHE A 188 6.13 16.39 7.96
N PRO A 189 7.07 17.24 8.39
CA PRO A 189 6.79 18.27 9.40
C PRO A 189 5.72 19.25 8.91
N GLY A 190 4.59 19.34 9.62
CA GLY A 190 3.49 20.25 9.28
C GLY A 190 2.63 19.83 8.08
N ALA A 191 2.83 18.65 7.54
CA ALA A 191 1.98 18.11 6.49
C ALA A 191 0.63 17.63 7.04
N ALA A 192 -0.36 17.45 6.15
CA ALA A 192 -1.69 16.93 6.49
C ALA A 192 -1.65 15.40 6.66
N VAL A 193 -0.83 14.92 7.58
CA VAL A 193 -0.69 13.50 7.90
C VAL A 193 -0.67 13.30 9.42
N ASP A 194 -1.45 12.33 9.88
CA ASP A 194 -1.56 11.97 11.28
C ASP A 194 -1.27 10.48 11.49
N THR A 195 -0.78 10.13 12.68
CA THR A 195 -0.74 8.74 13.15
C THR A 195 -1.77 8.55 14.26
N VAL A 196 -2.32 7.36 14.33
CA VAL A 196 -3.22 6.94 15.42
C VAL A 196 -2.70 5.63 16.02
N ALA A 197 -2.93 5.48 17.32
CA ALA A 197 -2.49 4.30 18.08
C ALA A 197 -3.26 3.05 17.67
#